data_ad5446d564c26584a15dc3bf185fcf85
#
_entry.id   ad5446d564c26584a15dc3bf185fcf85
#
_cell.length_a   1.000
_cell.length_b   1.000
_cell.length_c   1.000
_cell.angle_alpha   90.00
_cell.angle_beta   90.00
_cell.angle_gamma   90.00
#
_symmetry.space_group_name_H-M   'P 1'
#
loop_
_entity.id
_entity.type
_entity.pdbx_description
1 polymer ?
#
loop_
_entity_poly.entity_id
_entity_poly.type
_entity_poly.pdbx_seq_one_letter_code
_entity_poly.pdbx_strand_id
1 'polypeptide(L)'
;MKKNITIELIMVAEPLYVSADMGRIQQVLYNLIDNAIKFSPTASSIQIESSEKHGKIFVSVKDSGSGISKENIKKIWDRFYKEDSSRGKDRKGTGLGLSIVKDIMNAHNQNINVISTEGVGTEFIFTLQKAKNPRHSNTN
;
A
#
# COMPACT_ATOMS: atom_id res chain seq x y z
N MET A 1 -8.15 -19.98 8.71
CA MET A 1 -8.75 -20.32 7.40
C MET A 1 -8.07 -19.51 6.31
N LYS A 2 -7.70 -20.16 5.25
CA LYS A 2 -7.06 -19.49 4.13
C LYS A 2 -8.10 -18.81 3.26
N LYS A 3 -7.77 -17.63 2.79
CA LYS A 3 -8.68 -16.87 1.95
C LYS A 3 -8.49 -17.12 0.46
N ASN A 4 -7.40 -17.75 0.08
CA ASN A 4 -7.08 -17.98 -1.33
C ASN A 4 -7.10 -16.68 -2.14
N ILE A 5 -6.37 -15.70 -1.65
CA ILE A 5 -6.26 -14.41 -2.32
C ILE A 5 -5.20 -14.50 -3.41
N THR A 6 -5.53 -14.03 -4.59
CA THR A 6 -4.58 -13.93 -5.69
C THR A 6 -3.95 -12.56 -5.67
N ILE A 7 -2.64 -12.50 -5.78
CA ILE A 7 -1.94 -11.22 -5.88
C ILE A 7 -1.46 -11.06 -7.32
N GLU A 8 -1.96 -10.02 -7.96
CA GLU A 8 -1.67 -9.74 -9.35
C GLU A 8 -0.70 -8.56 -9.44
N LEU A 9 0.42 -8.76 -10.11
CA LEU A 9 1.41 -7.71 -10.28
C LEU A 9 1.28 -7.13 -11.68
N ILE A 10 1.06 -5.83 -11.74
CA ILE A 10 0.95 -5.11 -13.01
C ILE A 10 2.11 -4.14 -13.06
N MET A 11 3.09 -4.43 -13.92
CA MET A 11 4.33 -3.68 -13.94
C MET A 11 4.65 -3.20 -15.34
N VAL A 12 5.40 -2.10 -15.41
CA VAL A 12 5.89 -1.62 -16.70
C VAL A 12 6.91 -2.61 -17.25
N ALA A 13 7.14 -2.51 -18.57
CA ALA A 13 8.03 -3.46 -19.24
C ALA A 13 9.48 -3.33 -18.76
N GLU A 14 9.92 -2.14 -18.40
CA GLU A 14 11.28 -1.91 -17.98
C GLU A 14 11.36 -1.73 -16.47
N PRO A 15 12.48 -2.14 -15.86
CA PRO A 15 12.63 -1.97 -14.42
C PRO A 15 12.58 -0.49 -14.03
N LEU A 16 11.98 -0.21 -12.89
CA LEU A 16 11.95 1.11 -12.31
C LEU A 16 12.90 1.14 -11.11
N TYR A 17 13.73 2.15 -11.05
CA TYR A 17 14.69 2.31 -9.97
C TYR A 17 14.29 3.46 -9.10
N VAL A 18 14.41 3.27 -7.79
CA VAL A 18 13.99 4.29 -6.83
C VAL A 18 15.12 4.56 -5.84
N SER A 19 15.09 5.77 -5.29
CA SER A 19 15.98 6.16 -4.22
C SER A 19 15.19 6.11 -2.92
N ALA A 20 15.48 5.11 -2.08
CA ALA A 20 14.71 4.91 -0.86
C ALA A 20 15.43 3.93 0.05
N ASP A 21 15.02 3.93 1.32
CA ASP A 21 15.48 2.92 2.27
C ASP A 21 14.73 1.64 1.98
N MET A 22 15.43 0.65 1.41
CA MET A 22 14.79 -0.58 0.96
C MET A 22 14.03 -1.29 2.08
N GLY A 23 14.63 -1.41 3.26
CA GLY A 23 13.96 -2.09 4.35
C GLY A 23 12.68 -1.41 4.79
N ARG A 24 12.69 -0.08 4.79
CA ARG A 24 11.50 0.66 5.16
C ARG A 24 10.41 0.54 4.09
N ILE A 25 10.78 0.59 2.83
CA ILE A 25 9.80 0.47 1.76
C ILE A 25 9.23 -0.95 1.72
N GLN A 26 10.04 -1.96 2.01
CA GLN A 26 9.52 -3.31 2.13
C GLN A 26 8.47 -3.39 3.24
N GLN A 27 8.70 -2.69 4.34
CA GLN A 27 7.71 -2.65 5.41
C GLN A 27 6.42 -1.96 4.99
N VAL A 28 6.53 -0.88 4.22
CA VAL A 28 5.34 -0.22 3.67
C VAL A 28 4.54 -1.21 2.84
N LEU A 29 5.20 -1.89 1.91
CA LEU A 29 4.51 -2.85 1.05
C LEU A 29 3.88 -3.98 1.87
N TYR A 30 4.64 -4.52 2.82
CA TYR A 30 4.12 -5.57 3.66
C TYR A 30 2.86 -5.13 4.40
N ASN A 31 2.91 -3.94 4.99
CA ASN A 31 1.78 -3.45 5.76
C ASN A 31 0.54 -3.20 4.88
N LEU A 32 0.75 -2.66 3.69
CA LEU A 32 -0.36 -2.40 2.79
C LEU A 32 -0.96 -3.71 2.25
N ILE A 33 -0.12 -4.67 1.91
CA ILE A 33 -0.59 -5.96 1.41
C ILE A 33 -1.30 -6.72 2.53
N ASP A 34 -0.73 -6.72 3.73
CA ASP A 34 -1.35 -7.39 4.86
C ASP A 34 -2.72 -6.79 5.15
N ASN A 35 -2.81 -5.48 5.11
CA ASN A 35 -4.08 -4.79 5.31
C ASN A 35 -5.10 -5.19 4.24
N ALA A 36 -4.65 -5.24 2.99
CA ALA A 36 -5.53 -5.61 1.89
C ALA A 36 -6.04 -7.05 2.05
N ILE A 37 -5.17 -7.95 2.48
CA ILE A 37 -5.58 -9.33 2.69
C ILE A 37 -6.63 -9.44 3.79
N LYS A 38 -6.42 -8.70 4.88
CA LYS A 38 -7.33 -8.76 6.00
C LYS A 38 -8.75 -8.34 5.64
N PHE A 39 -8.89 -7.38 4.76
CA PHE A 39 -10.19 -6.81 4.43
C PHE A 39 -10.75 -7.33 3.11
N SER A 40 -10.05 -8.22 2.43
CA SER A 40 -10.52 -8.78 1.17
C SER A 40 -11.37 -10.02 1.41
N PRO A 41 -12.41 -10.21 0.59
CA PRO A 41 -13.19 -11.44 0.69
C PRO A 41 -12.41 -12.64 0.17
N THR A 42 -12.88 -13.82 0.54
CA THR A 42 -12.30 -15.06 0.07
C THR A 42 -12.34 -15.12 -1.45
N ALA A 43 -11.29 -15.64 -2.05
CA ALA A 43 -11.18 -15.86 -3.49
C ALA A 43 -11.20 -14.58 -4.31
N SER A 44 -10.80 -13.46 -3.71
CA SER A 44 -10.66 -12.21 -4.45
C SER A 44 -9.21 -12.02 -4.88
N SER A 45 -8.93 -10.86 -5.47
CA SER A 45 -7.56 -10.56 -5.88
C SER A 45 -7.13 -9.19 -5.37
N ILE A 46 -5.83 -9.04 -5.21
CA ILE A 46 -5.20 -7.78 -4.84
C ILE A 46 -4.28 -7.43 -6.00
N GLN A 47 -4.38 -6.19 -6.48
CA GLN A 47 -3.54 -5.73 -7.58
C GLN A 47 -2.47 -4.80 -7.05
N ILE A 48 -1.22 -5.07 -7.45
CA ILE A 48 -0.10 -4.21 -7.11
C ILE A 48 0.46 -3.69 -8.44
N GLU A 49 0.49 -2.37 -8.57
CA GLU A 49 0.86 -1.75 -9.82
C GLU A 49 1.94 -0.72 -9.58
N SER A 50 2.93 -0.67 -10.47
CA SER A 50 3.94 0.37 -10.44
C SER A 50 3.97 1.08 -11.77
N SER A 51 4.22 2.39 -11.71
CA SER A 51 4.29 3.20 -12.92
C SER A 51 5.17 4.41 -12.66
N GLU A 52 5.55 5.07 -13.74
CA GLU A 52 6.32 6.30 -13.66
C GLU A 52 5.52 7.41 -14.29
N LYS A 53 5.49 8.58 -13.62
CA LYS A 53 4.79 9.74 -14.14
C LYS A 53 5.52 10.99 -13.65
N HIS A 54 5.93 11.83 -14.59
CA HIS A 54 6.58 13.12 -14.25
C HIS A 54 7.79 12.97 -13.35
N GLY A 55 8.58 11.93 -13.58
CA GLY A 55 9.80 11.72 -12.83
C GLY A 55 9.61 11.10 -11.46
N LYS A 56 8.41 10.71 -11.14
CA LYS A 56 8.12 10.02 -9.89
C LYS A 56 7.61 8.62 -10.15
N ILE A 57 7.92 7.74 -9.23
CA ILE A 57 7.42 6.36 -9.27
C ILE A 57 6.19 6.28 -8.39
N PHE A 58 5.12 5.71 -8.94
CA PHE A 58 3.87 5.50 -8.20
C PHE A 58 3.68 4.01 -8.01
N VAL A 59 3.36 3.63 -6.78
CA VAL A 59 3.08 2.23 -6.45
C VAL A 59 1.70 2.18 -5.82
N SER A 60 0.84 1.31 -6.33
CA SER A 60 -0.49 1.17 -5.77
C SER A 60 -0.75 -0.26 -5.33
N VAL A 61 -1.53 -0.38 -4.27
CA VAL A 61 -2.01 -1.66 -3.75
C VAL A 61 -3.53 -1.53 -3.66
N LYS A 62 -4.23 -2.31 -4.47
CA LYS A 62 -5.67 -2.19 -4.62
C LYS A 62 -6.36 -3.49 -4.26
N ASP A 63 -7.41 -3.41 -3.47
CA ASP A 63 -8.20 -4.57 -3.10
C ASP A 63 -9.68 -4.34 -3.42
N SER A 64 -10.44 -5.42 -3.38
CA SER A 64 -11.89 -5.41 -3.58
C SER A 64 -12.61 -5.71 -2.27
N GLY A 65 -12.09 -5.19 -1.19
CA GLY A 65 -12.63 -5.45 0.13
C GLY A 65 -13.81 -4.57 0.48
N SER A 66 -14.03 -4.46 1.78
CA SER A 66 -15.19 -3.73 2.28
C SER A 66 -15.12 -2.23 2.06
N GLY A 67 -13.95 -1.71 1.76
CA GLY A 67 -13.77 -0.28 1.63
C GLY A 67 -13.75 0.42 2.97
N ILE A 68 -13.60 1.74 2.92
CA ILE A 68 -13.54 2.58 4.12
C ILE A 68 -14.58 3.66 3.96
N SER A 69 -15.37 3.89 5.01
CA SER A 69 -16.39 4.92 4.95
C SER A 69 -15.77 6.32 4.91
N LYS A 70 -16.52 7.28 4.42
CA LYS A 70 -16.05 8.66 4.39
C LYS A 70 -15.76 9.18 5.79
N GLU A 71 -16.48 8.70 6.77
CA GLU A 71 -16.27 9.12 8.14
C GLU A 71 -14.92 8.64 8.69
N ASN A 72 -14.49 7.48 8.25
CA ASN A 72 -13.28 6.87 8.79
C ASN A 72 -12.04 7.15 7.97
N ILE A 73 -12.19 7.63 6.73
CA ILE A 73 -11.06 7.73 5.81
C ILE A 73 -9.92 8.60 6.34
N LYS A 74 -10.24 9.61 7.14
CA LYS A 74 -9.20 10.46 7.72
C LYS A 74 -8.62 9.87 8.98
N LYS A 75 -9.29 8.90 9.59
CA LYS A 75 -8.85 8.32 10.84
C LYS A 75 -7.93 7.13 10.66
N ILE A 76 -7.86 6.57 9.45
CA ILE A 76 -7.10 5.34 9.25
C ILE A 76 -5.62 5.49 9.54
N TRP A 77 -5.10 6.72 9.50
CA TRP A 77 -3.68 6.97 9.78
C TRP A 77 -3.39 7.12 11.27
N ASP A 78 -4.43 7.18 12.10
CA ASP A 78 -4.26 7.33 13.53
C ASP A 78 -3.73 6.04 14.14
N ARG A 79 -2.93 6.18 15.18
CA ARG A 79 -2.42 5.02 15.90
C ARG A 79 -3.58 4.26 16.51
N PHE A 80 -3.48 2.93 16.46
CA PHE A 80 -4.47 2.03 17.05
C PHE A 80 -5.85 2.12 16.40
N TYR A 81 -5.92 2.74 15.21
CA TYR A 81 -7.18 2.74 14.49
C TYR A 81 -7.55 1.33 14.07
N LYS A 82 -8.80 0.95 14.27
CA LYS A 82 -9.36 -0.31 13.82
C LYS A 82 -10.81 -0.08 13.42
N GLU A 83 -11.26 -0.82 12.42
CA GLU A 83 -12.66 -0.76 12.01
C GLU A 83 -13.54 -1.35 13.10
N ASP A 84 -14.65 -0.68 13.37
CA ASP A 84 -15.61 -1.20 14.34
C ASP A 84 -16.17 -2.54 13.93
N SER A 85 -16.34 -2.74 12.65
CA SER A 85 -16.88 -3.99 12.13
C SER A 85 -15.96 -5.17 12.40
N SER A 86 -14.71 -4.90 12.73
CA SER A 86 -13.75 -5.97 12.98
C SER A 86 -13.72 -6.40 14.43
N ARG A 87 -14.63 -5.91 15.21
CA ARG A 87 -14.63 -6.27 16.64
C ARG A 87 -14.64 -7.76 16.85
N GLY A 88 -14.07 -8.16 17.96
CA GLY A 88 -14.04 -9.55 18.32
C GLY A 88 -12.84 -10.27 17.80
N LYS A 89 -13.04 -11.55 17.55
CA LYS A 89 -11.93 -12.44 17.27
C LYS A 89 -11.23 -12.21 15.95
N ASP A 90 -11.87 -11.50 15.03
CA ASP A 90 -11.25 -11.26 13.73
C ASP A 90 -10.35 -10.05 13.73
N ARG A 91 -10.31 -9.35 14.83
CA ARG A 91 -9.46 -8.18 14.94
C ARG A 91 -8.00 -8.63 15.01
N LYS A 92 -7.22 -8.21 14.06
CA LYS A 92 -5.81 -8.60 13.99
C LYS A 92 -4.92 -7.38 14.01
N GLY A 93 -3.70 -7.59 14.48
CA GLY A 93 -2.73 -6.52 14.52
C GLY A 93 -3.02 -5.53 15.61
N THR A 94 -2.17 -4.55 15.73
CA THR A 94 -2.21 -3.58 16.79
C THR A 94 -2.88 -2.26 16.40
N GLY A 95 -3.25 -2.12 15.13
CA GLY A 95 -3.75 -0.84 14.64
C GLY A 95 -2.65 0.15 14.34
N LEU A 96 -1.40 -0.32 14.26
CA LEU A 96 -0.27 0.56 13.99
C LEU A 96 0.20 0.53 12.55
N GLY A 97 -0.26 -0.46 11.77
CA GLY A 97 0.29 -0.68 10.43
C GLY A 97 0.24 0.54 9.52
N LEU A 98 -0.91 1.20 9.45
CA LEU A 98 -1.04 2.35 8.56
C LEU A 98 -0.36 3.60 9.10
N SER A 99 -0.33 3.77 10.43
CA SER A 99 0.40 4.91 10.98
C SER A 99 1.90 4.76 10.73
N ILE A 100 2.42 3.55 10.80
CA ILE A 100 3.82 3.29 10.49
C ILE A 100 4.10 3.60 9.02
N VAL A 101 3.20 3.19 8.13
CA VAL A 101 3.34 3.50 6.71
C VAL A 101 3.43 5.01 6.50
N LYS A 102 2.54 5.75 7.14
CA LYS A 102 2.53 7.21 7.01
C LYS A 102 3.84 7.81 7.50
N ASP A 103 4.33 7.33 8.65
CA ASP A 103 5.59 7.82 9.20
C ASP A 103 6.76 7.57 8.24
N ILE A 104 6.81 6.38 7.66
CA ILE A 104 7.89 6.03 6.74
C ILE A 104 7.84 6.94 5.50
N MET A 105 6.65 7.14 4.94
CA MET A 105 6.53 7.98 3.76
C MET A 105 6.89 9.43 4.07
N ASN A 106 6.49 9.94 5.22
CA ASN A 106 6.89 11.28 5.64
C ASN A 106 8.39 11.40 5.78
N ALA A 107 9.04 10.39 6.34
CA ALA A 107 10.49 10.41 6.50
C ALA A 107 11.21 10.41 5.15
N HIS A 108 10.57 9.89 4.12
CA HIS A 108 11.12 9.90 2.77
C HIS A 108 10.75 11.17 1.99
N ASN A 109 10.00 12.08 2.60
CA ASN A 109 9.45 13.26 1.91
C ASN A 109 8.60 12.85 0.72
N GLN A 110 7.88 11.76 0.86
CA GLN A 110 7.00 11.24 -0.18
C GLN A 110 5.57 11.20 0.34
N ASN A 111 4.65 10.91 -0.54
CA ASN A 111 3.24 10.96 -0.23
C ASN A 111 2.61 9.58 -0.28
N ILE A 112 1.55 9.41 0.50
CA ILE A 112 0.68 8.26 0.37
C ILE A 112 -0.74 8.75 0.43
N ASN A 113 -1.57 8.25 -0.48
CA ASN A 113 -2.98 8.60 -0.56
C ASN A 113 -3.82 7.33 -0.55
N VAL A 114 -5.08 7.51 -0.21
CA VAL A 114 -6.02 6.40 -0.20
C VAL A 114 -7.26 6.82 -0.96
N ILE A 115 -7.73 5.92 -1.81
CA ILE A 115 -9.00 6.08 -2.52
C ILE A 115 -9.83 4.88 -2.14
N SER A 116 -11.01 5.11 -1.58
CA SER A 116 -11.82 4.00 -1.13
C SER A 116 -13.30 4.30 -1.35
N THR A 117 -14.02 3.25 -1.70
CA THR A 117 -15.47 3.30 -1.83
C THR A 117 -16.02 2.17 -0.98
N GLU A 118 -16.85 2.53 -0.02
CA GLU A 118 -17.42 1.55 0.89
C GLU A 118 -18.22 0.52 0.10
N GLY A 119 -17.99 -0.75 0.38
CA GLY A 119 -18.63 -1.83 -0.33
C GLY A 119 -17.97 -2.21 -1.64
N VAL A 120 -16.95 -1.49 -2.08
CA VAL A 120 -16.28 -1.74 -3.35
C VAL A 120 -14.83 -2.13 -3.16
N GLY A 121 -14.06 -1.33 -2.42
CA GLY A 121 -12.67 -1.63 -2.20
C GLY A 121 -11.84 -0.41 -1.87
N THR A 122 -10.54 -0.63 -1.72
CA THR A 122 -9.60 0.40 -1.30
C THR A 122 -8.34 0.31 -2.15
N GLU A 123 -7.80 1.48 -2.49
CA GLU A 123 -6.54 1.58 -3.18
C GLU A 123 -5.64 2.55 -2.43
N PHE A 124 -4.45 2.07 -2.04
CA PHE A 124 -3.41 2.92 -1.47
C PHE A 124 -2.39 3.20 -2.56
N ILE A 125 -2.01 4.46 -2.72
CA ILE A 125 -1.04 4.86 -3.72
C ILE A 125 0.05 5.65 -3.04
N PHE A 126 1.31 5.20 -3.15
CA PHE A 126 2.40 5.98 -2.61
C PHE A 126 3.43 6.27 -3.70
N THR A 127 4.24 7.31 -3.43
CA THR A 127 5.23 7.77 -4.39
C THR A 127 6.62 7.48 -3.87
N LEU A 128 7.54 7.33 -4.82
CA LEU A 128 8.97 7.19 -4.51
C LEU A 128 9.74 8.05 -5.49
N GLN A 129 10.90 8.49 -5.04
CA GLN A 129 11.78 9.26 -5.90
C GLN A 129 12.43 8.34 -6.92
N LYS A 130 12.36 8.73 -8.19
CA LYS A 130 13.00 7.96 -9.23
C LYS A 130 14.51 8.07 -9.11
N ALA A 131 15.20 6.96 -9.28
CA ALA A 131 16.65 6.92 -9.31
C ALA A 131 17.12 6.52 -10.70
N LYS A 132 18.37 6.82 -10.99
CA LYS A 132 18.95 6.41 -12.26
C LYS A 132 19.21 4.91 -12.23
N ASN A 133 19.12 4.29 -13.41
CA ASN A 133 19.51 2.91 -13.55
C ASN A 133 20.98 2.79 -13.18
N PRO A 134 21.34 1.94 -12.19
CA PRO A 134 22.73 1.83 -11.77
C PRO A 134 23.70 1.47 -12.89
N ARG A 135 23.22 0.74 -13.89
CA ARG A 135 24.08 0.34 -15.01
C ARG A 135 24.46 1.51 -15.90
N HIS A 136 23.65 2.58 -15.88
CA HIS A 136 23.94 3.76 -16.68
C HIS A 136 24.73 4.80 -15.90
N SER A 137 24.76 4.69 -14.57
CA SER A 137 25.43 5.68 -13.76
C SER A 137 26.93 5.62 -13.84
N ASN A 138 27.49 4.55 -14.38
CA ASN A 138 28.92 4.35 -14.47
C ASN A 138 29.48 4.60 -15.85
N THR A 139 28.72 5.21 -16.69
CA THR A 139 29.17 5.43 -18.06
C THR A 139 29.86 6.76 -18.18
N ASN A 140 30.97 6.86 -17.62
CA ASN A 140 31.70 8.11 -17.76
C ASN A 140 33.05 7.96 -18.09
#